data_ddaf3613eb09923407dd97cad0cae1fa
#
_entry.id   ddaf3613eb09923407dd97cad0cae1fa
#
_cell.length_a   1.000
_cell.length_b   1.000
_cell.length_c   1.000
_cell.angle_alpha   90.00
_cell.angle_beta   90.00
_cell.angle_gamma   90.00
#
_symmetry.space_group_name_H-M   'P 1'
#
loop_
_entity.id
_entity.type
_entity.pdbx_description
1 polymer ?
#
loop_
_entity_poly.entity_id
_entity_poly.type
_entity_poly.pdbx_seq_one_letter_code
_entity_poly.pdbx_strand_id
1 'polypeptide(L)'
;MNSFKKISLIIAAALTSTMLVTPAANANAGTVTLTVAGSAATGGTVVTTPVSLPVPADNSVDAADALKIAVTSVDTGTVVTAVAVNATLVPALAATGSAVTASSGTSMLSIATGTGTAADFYVYTKSTAVGSVSITRAGTTTVYYVQGTAGALNSITLSAPASAAAGTSQVLKVSGYDVFGNLKSGATINTLVSSSGTALSTALTTDSATATLGTKEQTVTMPATGSVTVVAYATVATAVTGLAAPIGSVSATIVVRDVVSELAVVNAALAAERAARAADKIASDKALADAKASSDSATATLKAENEALKKTIADLKTKFNALAKKWNAKFPKLKVNWIK
;
A
#
# COMPACT_ATOMS: atom_id res chain seq x y z
N MET A 1 0.80 -8.33 10.74
CA MET A 1 0.96 -8.81 12.12
C MET A 1 1.99 -8.05 12.98
N ASN A 2 2.58 -6.95 12.50
CA ASN A 2 3.63 -6.21 13.23
C ASN A 2 3.20 -4.91 13.92
N SER A 3 1.99 -4.44 13.71
CA SER A 3 1.49 -3.18 14.32
C SER A 3 1.03 -3.34 15.78
N PHE A 4 0.49 -4.50 16.14
CA PHE A 4 0.02 -4.73 17.52
C PHE A 4 1.13 -4.83 18.56
N LYS A 5 2.33 -5.29 18.18
CA LYS A 5 3.47 -5.39 19.11
C LYS A 5 4.07 -4.03 19.51
N LYS A 6 3.92 -3.01 18.66
CA LYS A 6 4.44 -1.65 18.95
C LYS A 6 3.53 -0.87 19.90
N ILE A 7 2.22 -1.10 19.86
CA ILE A 7 1.26 -0.44 20.75
C ILE A 7 1.40 -0.97 22.19
N SER A 8 1.60 -2.27 22.37
CA SER A 8 1.79 -2.85 23.70
C SER A 8 3.08 -2.36 24.40
N LEU A 9 4.12 -2.05 23.65
CA LEU A 9 5.39 -1.57 24.23
C LEU A 9 5.32 -0.11 24.70
N ILE A 10 4.53 0.73 24.01
CA ILE A 10 4.33 2.14 24.39
C ILE A 10 3.48 2.24 25.65
N ILE A 11 2.47 1.41 25.82
CA ILE A 11 1.64 1.34 27.04
C ILE A 11 2.47 0.86 28.24
N ALA A 12 3.37 -0.09 28.05
CA ALA A 12 4.25 -0.57 29.13
C ALA A 12 5.27 0.51 29.56
N ALA A 13 5.82 1.29 28.61
CA ALA A 13 6.77 2.37 28.93
C ALA A 13 6.11 3.55 29.64
N ALA A 14 4.84 3.86 29.35
CA ALA A 14 4.09 4.90 30.05
C ALA A 14 3.75 4.50 31.51
N LEU A 15 3.55 3.21 31.77
CA LEU A 15 3.25 2.71 33.12
C LEU A 15 4.47 2.67 34.05
N THR A 16 5.67 2.52 33.51
CA THR A 16 6.89 2.38 34.29
C THR A 16 7.53 3.71 34.73
N SER A 17 7.20 4.82 34.05
CA SER A 17 7.76 6.13 34.41
C SER A 17 7.04 6.83 35.57
N THR A 18 5.92 6.29 36.05
CA THR A 18 5.12 6.91 37.13
C THR A 18 5.48 6.42 38.53
N MET A 19 6.46 5.53 38.68
CA MET A 19 6.72 4.90 40.00
C MET A 19 7.84 5.53 40.85
N LEU A 20 8.27 6.76 40.58
CA LEU A 20 9.35 7.39 41.38
C LEU A 20 8.96 8.68 42.09
N VAL A 21 7.75 8.76 42.60
CA VAL A 21 7.40 9.80 43.59
C VAL A 21 6.92 9.08 44.85
N THR A 22 7.79 9.03 45.89
CA THR A 22 7.34 8.59 47.20
C THR A 22 6.23 9.50 47.68
N PRO A 23 5.00 8.99 47.93
CA PRO A 23 3.92 9.84 48.41
C PRO A 23 4.28 10.32 49.83
N ALA A 24 4.15 11.62 50.08
CA ALA A 24 4.04 12.09 51.44
C ALA A 24 2.81 11.42 52.07
N ALA A 25 3.01 10.63 53.13
CA ALA A 25 1.92 9.95 53.81
C ALA A 25 0.95 11.02 54.30
N ASN A 26 -0.29 11.07 53.74
CA ASN A 26 -1.40 11.97 54.00
C ASN A 26 -1.58 13.20 53.07
N ALA A 27 -0.91 13.29 51.93
CA ALA A 27 -1.22 14.36 50.97
C ALA A 27 -2.63 14.20 50.39
N ASN A 28 -3.42 15.29 50.40
CA ASN A 28 -4.74 15.29 49.86
C ASN A 28 -4.70 15.27 48.32
N ALA A 29 -5.21 14.22 47.72
CA ALA A 29 -5.25 14.10 46.25
C ALA A 29 -6.30 15.00 45.59
N GLY A 30 -7.16 15.64 46.37
CA GLY A 30 -8.22 16.52 45.85
C GLY A 30 -9.24 15.80 44.97
N THR A 31 -10.02 16.58 44.28
CA THR A 31 -11.06 16.13 43.34
C THR A 31 -10.70 16.50 41.90
N VAL A 32 -11.15 15.67 40.96
CA VAL A 32 -11.00 15.95 39.52
C VAL A 32 -12.39 16.14 38.92
N THR A 33 -12.58 17.24 38.25
CA THR A 33 -13.79 17.54 37.49
C THR A 33 -13.45 17.64 36.00
N LEU A 34 -14.35 17.12 35.18
CA LEU A 34 -14.23 17.11 33.73
C LEU A 34 -15.34 17.99 33.15
N THR A 35 -14.97 18.98 32.31
CA THR A 35 -15.95 19.83 31.64
C THR A 35 -15.60 20.01 30.16
N VAL A 36 -16.62 20.04 29.30
CA VAL A 36 -16.53 20.34 27.87
C VAL A 36 -17.45 21.52 27.59
N ALA A 37 -16.94 22.58 26.98
CA ALA A 37 -17.67 23.80 26.69
C ALA A 37 -18.41 24.37 27.95
N GLY A 38 -17.79 24.26 29.13
CA GLY A 38 -18.35 24.73 30.39
C GLY A 38 -19.38 23.81 31.05
N SER A 39 -19.79 22.72 30.43
CA SER A 39 -20.71 21.74 30.97
C SER A 39 -20.00 20.50 31.50
N ALA A 40 -20.54 19.84 32.52
CA ALA A 40 -19.97 18.58 33.02
C ALA A 40 -19.88 17.54 31.89
N ALA A 41 -18.69 16.94 31.74
CA ALA A 41 -18.49 15.92 30.73
C ALA A 41 -19.23 14.62 31.11
N THR A 42 -19.78 13.94 30.10
CA THR A 42 -20.42 12.64 30.24
C THR A 42 -19.40 11.54 29.88
N GLY A 43 -19.23 10.55 30.75
CA GLY A 43 -18.31 9.42 30.54
C GLY A 43 -16.86 9.77 30.95
N GLY A 44 -15.89 9.09 30.31
CA GLY A 44 -14.46 9.34 30.48
C GLY A 44 -13.76 8.51 31.55
N THR A 45 -14.46 7.84 32.43
CA THR A 45 -13.85 7.01 33.48
C THR A 45 -13.64 5.56 33.03
N VAL A 46 -14.26 5.15 31.95
CA VAL A 46 -14.17 3.80 31.37
C VAL A 46 -13.84 3.92 29.88
N VAL A 47 -12.99 3.03 29.39
CA VAL A 47 -12.53 3.02 27.98
C VAL A 47 -13.66 2.83 26.97
N THR A 48 -14.74 2.15 27.36
CA THR A 48 -15.92 1.91 26.52
C THR A 48 -16.89 3.09 26.45
N THR A 49 -16.73 4.07 27.34
CA THR A 49 -17.53 5.30 27.39
C THR A 49 -16.62 6.51 27.53
N PRO A 50 -15.73 6.79 26.56
CA PRO A 50 -14.84 7.94 26.59
C PRO A 50 -15.63 9.25 26.54
N VAL A 51 -15.04 10.35 27.00
CA VAL A 51 -15.58 11.68 26.73
C VAL A 51 -15.46 11.95 25.22
N SER A 52 -16.58 12.24 24.57
CA SER A 52 -16.60 12.62 23.18
C SER A 52 -16.24 14.10 23.03
N LEU A 53 -15.24 14.41 22.19
CA LEU A 53 -14.77 15.75 21.90
C LEU A 53 -14.87 16.01 20.39
N PRO A 54 -15.27 17.19 19.92
CA PRO A 54 -15.06 17.55 18.53
C PRO A 54 -13.56 17.51 18.22
N VAL A 55 -13.19 16.98 17.05
CA VAL A 55 -11.87 17.22 16.51
C VAL A 55 -11.85 18.68 16.03
N PRO A 56 -10.81 19.48 16.33
CA PRO A 56 -10.77 20.88 15.93
C PRO A 56 -11.05 21.06 14.42
N ALA A 57 -11.98 21.93 14.08
CA ALA A 57 -12.37 22.15 12.68
C ALA A 57 -11.37 23.05 11.94
N ASP A 58 -10.57 23.78 12.69
CA ASP A 58 -9.54 24.69 12.20
C ASP A 58 -8.20 24.44 12.91
N ASN A 59 -7.23 25.34 12.73
CA ASN A 59 -5.94 25.24 13.40
C ASN A 59 -5.94 25.86 14.81
N SER A 60 -7.09 25.92 15.45
CA SER A 60 -7.23 26.40 16.82
C SER A 60 -7.84 25.33 17.72
N VAL A 61 -7.60 25.46 19.01
CA VAL A 61 -8.24 24.65 20.06
C VAL A 61 -8.90 25.61 21.04
N ASP A 62 -10.19 25.57 21.06
CA ASP A 62 -11.01 26.38 21.98
C ASP A 62 -11.71 25.53 23.05
N ALA A 63 -12.55 26.15 23.86
CA ALA A 63 -13.27 25.45 24.92
C ALA A 63 -14.32 24.43 24.41
N ALA A 64 -14.75 24.55 23.15
CA ALA A 64 -15.67 23.61 22.55
C ALA A 64 -14.97 22.33 22.08
N ASP A 65 -13.68 22.43 21.68
CA ASP A 65 -12.87 21.33 21.16
C ASP A 65 -12.10 20.58 22.26
N ALA A 66 -12.04 21.12 23.48
CA ALA A 66 -11.19 20.62 24.54
C ALA A 66 -11.96 20.17 25.79
N LEU A 67 -11.50 19.08 26.38
CA LEU A 67 -11.87 18.68 27.73
C LEU A 67 -11.04 19.49 28.73
N LYS A 68 -11.67 20.33 29.54
CA LYS A 68 -11.04 20.93 30.70
C LYS A 68 -10.98 19.90 31.83
N ILE A 69 -9.82 19.69 32.37
CA ILE A 69 -9.58 18.89 33.56
C ILE A 69 -9.20 19.87 34.69
N ALA A 70 -10.07 19.99 35.66
CA ALA A 70 -9.81 20.80 36.84
C ALA A 70 -9.55 19.91 38.03
N VAL A 71 -8.36 20.04 38.62
CA VAL A 71 -7.99 19.40 39.87
C VAL A 71 -8.08 20.42 40.98
N THR A 72 -8.90 20.18 41.98
CA THR A 72 -9.17 21.14 43.09
C THR A 72 -8.95 20.47 44.43
N SER A 73 -8.77 21.28 45.46
CA SER A 73 -8.64 20.83 46.86
C SER A 73 -7.43 19.89 47.10
N VAL A 74 -6.36 20.01 46.28
CA VAL A 74 -5.07 19.37 46.57
C VAL A 74 -4.28 20.23 47.57
N ASP A 75 -3.31 19.63 48.24
CA ASP A 75 -2.43 20.37 49.14
C ASP A 75 -1.58 21.40 48.35
N THR A 76 -1.33 22.55 48.96
CA THR A 76 -0.47 23.61 48.41
C THR A 76 0.90 23.05 48.06
N GLY A 77 1.42 23.39 46.87
CA GLY A 77 2.69 22.90 46.38
C GLY A 77 2.66 21.47 45.79
N THR A 78 1.49 20.83 45.72
CA THR A 78 1.33 19.56 45.05
C THR A 78 1.62 19.67 43.55
N VAL A 79 2.42 18.77 43.04
CA VAL A 79 2.65 18.66 41.58
C VAL A 79 1.58 17.74 41.00
N VAL A 80 0.81 18.29 40.07
CA VAL A 80 -0.14 17.51 39.26
C VAL A 80 0.52 17.18 37.93
N THR A 81 0.72 15.90 37.68
CA THR A 81 1.32 15.41 36.42
C THR A 81 0.25 14.73 35.58
N ALA A 82 0.13 15.14 34.33
CA ALA A 82 -0.74 14.52 33.34
C ALA A 82 0.08 13.91 32.22
N VAL A 83 -0.28 12.70 31.78
CA VAL A 83 0.32 12.00 30.63
C VAL A 83 -0.78 11.58 29.69
N ALA A 84 -0.69 11.97 28.42
CA ALA A 84 -1.68 11.66 27.41
C ALA A 84 -1.15 10.66 26.37
N VAL A 85 -2.03 9.77 25.90
CA VAL A 85 -1.81 8.84 24.80
C VAL A 85 -2.96 9.05 23.80
N ASN A 86 -2.67 9.23 22.52
CA ASN A 86 -3.64 9.59 21.48
C ASN A 86 -4.47 10.86 21.80
N ALA A 87 -3.93 11.72 22.62
CA ALA A 87 -4.48 13.01 22.99
C ALA A 87 -3.35 14.00 23.26
N THR A 88 -3.66 15.27 23.30
CA THR A 88 -2.68 16.35 23.49
C THR A 88 -3.10 17.20 24.67
N LEU A 89 -2.12 17.59 25.49
CA LEU A 89 -2.29 18.41 26.68
C LEU A 89 -1.86 19.85 26.41
N VAL A 90 -2.63 20.81 26.89
CA VAL A 90 -2.25 22.23 26.93
C VAL A 90 -2.52 22.81 28.33
N PRO A 91 -1.63 23.68 28.86
CA PRO A 91 -1.78 24.20 30.23
C PRO A 91 -2.90 25.21 30.32
N ALA A 92 -3.23 25.91 29.24
CA ALA A 92 -4.31 26.89 29.19
C ALA A 92 -4.81 26.99 27.75
N LEU A 93 -6.09 27.27 27.57
CA LEU A 93 -6.60 27.79 26.31
C LEU A 93 -6.29 29.27 26.24
N ALA A 94 -6.03 29.77 25.04
CA ALA A 94 -5.81 31.19 24.84
C ALA A 94 -7.06 31.99 25.24
N ALA A 95 -6.87 33.15 25.83
CA ALA A 95 -7.95 34.12 26.01
C ALA A 95 -8.52 34.49 24.62
N THR A 96 -9.82 34.79 24.59
CA THR A 96 -10.59 35.13 23.37
C THR A 96 -9.76 35.90 22.34
N GLY A 97 -9.44 35.30 21.21
CA GLY A 97 -8.71 35.94 20.11
C GLY A 97 -7.27 35.44 19.87
N SER A 98 -6.73 34.57 20.71
CA SER A 98 -5.41 33.94 20.52
C SER A 98 -5.56 32.44 20.71
N ALA A 99 -6.04 31.75 19.71
CA ALA A 99 -6.23 30.29 19.77
C ALA A 99 -4.90 29.58 19.98
N VAL A 100 -4.89 28.59 20.87
CA VAL A 100 -3.81 27.59 20.93
C VAL A 100 -3.90 26.81 19.64
N THR A 101 -2.84 26.82 18.82
CA THR A 101 -2.86 26.11 17.55
C THR A 101 -3.00 24.60 17.76
N ALA A 102 -3.73 23.93 16.89
CA ALA A 102 -3.91 22.48 16.95
C ALA A 102 -2.58 21.69 16.76
N SER A 103 -1.50 22.36 16.40
CA SER A 103 -0.13 21.83 16.41
C SER A 103 0.59 22.02 17.75
N SER A 104 0.05 22.84 18.66
CA SER A 104 0.63 23.09 19.98
C SER A 104 0.18 22.02 20.98
N GLY A 105 0.99 21.85 22.01
CA GLY A 105 0.69 20.99 23.14
C GLY A 105 1.71 19.86 23.30
N THR A 106 1.57 19.12 24.37
CA THR A 106 2.50 18.06 24.79
C THR A 106 1.77 16.78 25.12
N SER A 107 2.50 15.66 25.14
CA SER A 107 1.99 14.38 25.67
C SER A 107 2.15 14.29 27.20
N MET A 108 2.91 15.18 27.81
CA MET A 108 3.14 15.23 29.25
C MET A 108 3.13 16.67 29.74
N LEU A 109 2.45 16.90 30.85
CA LEU A 109 2.33 18.21 31.49
C LEU A 109 2.50 18.04 33.00
N SER A 110 3.27 18.93 33.64
CA SER A 110 3.38 19.00 35.09
C SER A 110 3.06 20.43 35.55
N ILE A 111 2.11 20.55 36.44
CA ILE A 111 1.65 21.82 37.00
C ILE A 111 1.82 21.75 38.51
N ALA A 112 2.62 22.70 39.03
CA ALA A 112 2.69 22.90 40.46
C ALA A 112 1.54 23.80 40.91
N THR A 113 0.81 23.43 41.95
CA THR A 113 -0.32 24.23 42.46
C THR A 113 0.10 25.56 43.16
N GLY A 114 1.39 25.81 43.29
CA GLY A 114 1.92 27.04 43.84
C GLY A 114 1.33 27.34 45.23
N THR A 115 0.81 28.58 45.43
CA THR A 115 0.10 28.97 46.63
C THR A 115 -1.39 28.61 46.62
N GLY A 116 -1.89 28.12 45.50
CA GLY A 116 -3.29 27.66 45.33
C GLY A 116 -3.42 26.14 45.57
N THR A 117 -4.67 25.71 45.59
CA THR A 117 -5.05 24.30 45.78
C THR A 117 -5.70 23.72 44.54
N ALA A 118 -5.46 24.34 43.37
CA ALA A 118 -6.06 23.93 42.09
C ALA A 118 -5.03 23.96 40.97
N ALA A 119 -5.21 23.07 40.02
CA ALA A 119 -4.49 23.01 38.74
C ALA A 119 -5.47 22.66 37.62
N ASP A 120 -5.53 23.52 36.64
CA ASP A 120 -6.38 23.36 35.47
C ASP A 120 -5.52 23.12 34.23
N PHE A 121 -5.96 22.24 33.36
CA PHE A 121 -5.38 22.03 32.03
C PHE A 121 -6.42 21.49 31.07
N TYR A 122 -6.10 21.46 29.80
CA TYR A 122 -7.01 21.04 28.75
C TYR A 122 -6.44 19.88 27.94
N VAL A 123 -7.34 19.05 27.45
CA VAL A 123 -7.06 17.87 26.62
C VAL A 123 -7.87 17.99 25.35
N TYR A 124 -7.22 17.85 24.22
CA TYR A 124 -7.90 17.73 22.93
C TYR A 124 -7.32 16.57 22.11
N THR A 125 -8.03 16.16 21.08
CA THR A 125 -7.56 15.10 20.18
C THR A 125 -7.81 15.47 18.73
N LYS A 126 -6.89 15.06 17.85
CA LYS A 126 -7.02 15.15 16.39
C LYS A 126 -7.48 13.83 15.77
N SER A 127 -7.76 12.82 16.59
CA SER A 127 -8.06 11.47 16.16
C SER A 127 -9.39 11.00 16.70
N THR A 128 -10.11 10.20 15.91
CA THR A 128 -11.31 9.49 16.35
C THR A 128 -11.00 8.19 17.12
N ALA A 129 -9.72 7.83 17.25
CA ALA A 129 -9.31 6.74 18.13
C ALA A 129 -9.43 7.16 19.60
N VAL A 130 -9.75 6.19 20.46
CA VAL A 130 -9.77 6.44 21.90
C VAL A 130 -8.37 6.80 22.41
N GLY A 131 -8.27 7.93 23.09
CA GLY A 131 -7.10 8.37 23.83
C GLY A 131 -7.30 8.22 25.33
N SER A 132 -6.22 8.34 26.08
CA SER A 132 -6.27 8.33 27.54
C SER A 132 -5.39 9.45 28.14
N VAL A 133 -5.80 9.92 29.30
CA VAL A 133 -5.04 10.86 30.10
C VAL A 133 -4.91 10.32 31.53
N SER A 134 -3.69 10.03 31.93
CA SER A 134 -3.35 9.60 33.28
C SER A 134 -2.96 10.83 34.09
N ILE A 135 -3.63 11.06 35.21
CA ILE A 135 -3.40 12.21 36.12
C ILE A 135 -2.87 11.66 37.43
N THR A 136 -1.65 12.03 37.76
CA THR A 136 -1.02 11.69 39.04
C THR A 136 -0.94 12.93 39.92
N ARG A 137 -1.45 12.82 41.16
CA ARG A 137 -1.46 13.87 42.17
C ARG A 137 -1.36 13.24 43.55
N ALA A 138 -0.51 13.77 44.40
CA ALA A 138 -0.32 13.27 45.76
C ALA A 138 -0.19 11.72 45.86
N GLY A 139 0.51 11.10 44.89
CA GLY A 139 0.68 9.64 44.80
C GLY A 139 -0.52 8.87 44.25
N THR A 140 -1.67 9.54 43.97
CA THR A 140 -2.86 8.93 43.40
C THR A 140 -2.90 9.15 41.91
N THR A 141 -3.07 8.09 41.12
CA THR A 141 -3.22 8.15 39.67
C THR A 141 -4.66 7.81 39.26
N THR A 142 -5.26 8.65 38.42
CA THR A 142 -6.57 8.42 37.83
C THR A 142 -6.43 8.50 36.30
N VAL A 143 -7.08 7.58 35.58
CA VAL A 143 -7.07 7.57 34.10
C VAL A 143 -8.43 8.00 33.57
N TYR A 144 -8.41 8.89 32.60
CA TYR A 144 -9.59 9.34 31.87
C TYR A 144 -9.42 9.04 30.39
N TYR A 145 -10.52 8.78 29.71
CA TYR A 145 -10.57 8.41 28.29
C TYR A 145 -11.29 9.48 27.49
N VAL A 146 -10.74 9.82 26.33
CA VAL A 146 -11.29 10.80 25.38
C VAL A 146 -11.35 10.16 24.00
N GLN A 147 -12.32 10.59 23.20
CA GLN A 147 -12.44 10.16 21.81
C GLN A 147 -12.88 11.34 20.94
N GLY A 148 -12.20 11.55 19.82
CA GLY A 148 -12.56 12.58 18.85
C GLY A 148 -13.80 12.18 18.03
N THR A 149 -14.63 13.17 17.73
CA THR A 149 -15.68 13.07 16.71
C THR A 149 -15.17 13.82 15.46
N ALA A 150 -15.14 13.13 14.31
CA ALA A 150 -14.62 13.72 13.06
C ALA A 150 -15.28 15.06 12.74
N GLY A 151 -14.47 16.04 12.41
CA GLY A 151 -14.87 17.40 12.10
C GLY A 151 -15.66 17.54 10.79
N ALA A 152 -15.66 18.74 10.19
CA ALA A 152 -16.26 18.98 8.89
C ALA A 152 -15.55 18.20 7.77
N LEU A 153 -16.27 17.86 6.70
CA LEU A 153 -15.68 17.22 5.54
C LEU A 153 -14.65 18.13 4.90
N ASN A 154 -13.41 17.66 4.81
CA ASN A 154 -12.30 18.40 4.19
C ASN A 154 -11.84 17.77 2.88
N SER A 155 -11.82 16.45 2.80
CA SER A 155 -11.37 15.76 1.60
C SER A 155 -12.20 14.51 1.31
N ILE A 156 -12.23 14.15 0.02
CA ILE A 156 -12.87 12.92 -0.44
C ILE A 156 -11.88 12.08 -1.25
N THR A 157 -12.11 10.79 -1.27
CA THR A 157 -11.38 9.86 -2.14
C THR A 157 -12.35 8.98 -2.90
N LEU A 158 -11.92 8.54 -4.08
CA LEU A 158 -12.64 7.59 -4.93
C LEU A 158 -11.73 6.41 -5.23
N SER A 159 -12.15 5.22 -4.85
CA SER A 159 -11.54 3.96 -5.25
C SER A 159 -12.35 3.32 -6.35
N ALA A 160 -11.73 3.09 -7.49
CA ALA A 160 -12.32 2.44 -8.66
C ALA A 160 -11.27 1.54 -9.33
N PRO A 161 -11.65 0.42 -9.97
CA PRO A 161 -10.72 -0.39 -10.74
C PRO A 161 -10.24 0.40 -11.98
N ALA A 162 -8.98 0.21 -12.40
CA ALA A 162 -8.46 0.84 -13.61
C ALA A 162 -9.09 0.26 -14.89
N SER A 163 -9.52 -0.99 -14.86
CA SER A 163 -10.21 -1.65 -15.98
C SER A 163 -11.20 -2.69 -15.48
N ALA A 164 -12.20 -3.00 -16.30
CA ALA A 164 -13.20 -4.02 -16.01
C ALA A 164 -13.66 -4.70 -17.29
N ALA A 165 -14.19 -5.92 -17.19
CA ALA A 165 -14.76 -6.62 -18.33
C ALA A 165 -16.10 -6.00 -18.74
N ALA A 166 -16.40 -6.02 -20.01
CA ALA A 166 -17.68 -5.59 -20.58
C ALA A 166 -18.86 -6.31 -19.92
N GLY A 167 -19.93 -5.58 -19.63
CA GLY A 167 -21.16 -6.12 -19.03
C GLY A 167 -21.05 -6.51 -17.55
N THR A 168 -19.89 -6.39 -16.91
CA THR A 168 -19.74 -6.71 -15.48
C THR A 168 -20.15 -5.54 -14.60
N SER A 169 -20.55 -5.84 -13.36
CA SER A 169 -20.79 -4.83 -12.33
C SER A 169 -19.53 -4.61 -11.51
N GLN A 170 -19.17 -3.34 -11.30
CA GLN A 170 -18.03 -2.92 -10.51
C GLN A 170 -18.49 -2.11 -9.30
N VAL A 171 -17.81 -2.32 -8.17
CA VAL A 171 -18.07 -1.56 -6.95
C VAL A 171 -17.09 -0.38 -6.90
N LEU A 172 -17.63 0.82 -6.82
CA LEU A 172 -16.92 2.06 -6.55
C LEU A 172 -17.04 2.36 -5.06
N LYS A 173 -15.97 2.82 -4.43
CA LYS A 173 -15.99 3.21 -3.03
C LYS A 173 -15.57 4.67 -2.90
N VAL A 174 -16.44 5.48 -2.31
CA VAL A 174 -16.12 6.85 -1.91
C VAL A 174 -15.86 6.90 -0.41
N SER A 175 -14.94 7.77 0.00
CA SER A 175 -14.66 7.99 1.42
C SER A 175 -14.53 9.49 1.67
N GLY A 176 -15.03 9.93 2.82
CA GLY A 176 -14.91 11.32 3.27
C GLY A 176 -14.03 11.42 4.50
N TYR A 177 -13.23 12.48 4.60
CA TYR A 177 -12.29 12.72 5.68
C TYR A 177 -12.39 14.15 6.18
N ASP A 178 -12.16 14.33 7.48
CA ASP A 178 -11.92 15.66 8.04
C ASP A 178 -10.50 16.16 7.75
N VAL A 179 -10.16 17.35 8.23
CA VAL A 179 -8.88 18.00 7.99
C VAL A 179 -7.67 17.27 8.59
N PHE A 180 -7.87 16.39 9.57
CA PHE A 180 -6.83 15.55 10.17
C PHE A 180 -6.81 14.12 9.62
N GLY A 181 -7.62 13.83 8.60
CA GLY A 181 -7.66 12.51 7.95
C GLY A 181 -8.55 11.48 8.65
N ASN A 182 -9.40 11.89 9.59
CA ASN A 182 -10.36 10.99 10.19
C ASN A 182 -11.54 10.75 9.25
N LEU A 183 -12.02 9.51 9.19
CA LEU A 183 -13.20 9.16 8.39
C LEU A 183 -14.45 9.89 8.91
N LYS A 184 -15.12 10.63 8.02
CA LYS A 184 -16.31 11.42 8.30
C LYS A 184 -17.56 10.66 7.93
N SER A 185 -18.36 10.27 8.94
CA SER A 185 -19.70 9.72 8.74
C SER A 185 -20.72 10.82 8.42
N GLY A 186 -21.80 10.44 7.73
CA GLY A 186 -22.91 11.35 7.42
C GLY A 186 -22.56 12.41 6.36
N ALA A 187 -21.40 12.36 5.72
CA ALA A 187 -21.04 13.28 4.66
C ALA A 187 -21.76 12.91 3.36
N THR A 188 -22.34 13.90 2.68
CA THR A 188 -22.94 13.72 1.34
C THR A 188 -21.88 13.90 0.27
N ILE A 189 -21.62 12.83 -0.50
CA ILE A 189 -20.72 12.82 -1.64
C ILE A 189 -21.54 12.48 -2.88
N ASN A 190 -21.55 13.35 -3.87
CA ASN A 190 -22.22 13.11 -5.13
C ASN A 190 -21.27 12.39 -6.08
N THR A 191 -21.79 11.43 -6.84
CA THR A 191 -21.05 10.77 -7.91
C THR A 191 -21.74 11.06 -9.25
N LEU A 192 -20.94 11.39 -10.25
CA LEU A 192 -21.36 11.50 -11.63
C LEU A 192 -20.67 10.39 -12.42
N VAL A 193 -21.45 9.43 -12.90
CA VAL A 193 -20.96 8.32 -13.71
C VAL A 193 -21.33 8.61 -15.17
N SER A 194 -20.35 8.77 -16.03
CA SER A 194 -20.53 8.98 -17.47
C SER A 194 -20.06 7.74 -18.23
N SER A 195 -20.96 7.16 -19.02
CA SER A 195 -20.70 6.00 -19.85
C SER A 195 -21.31 6.22 -21.23
N SER A 196 -20.52 6.13 -22.28
CA SER A 196 -20.99 6.22 -23.68
C SER A 196 -21.91 7.42 -23.96
N GLY A 197 -21.63 8.59 -23.37
CA GLY A 197 -22.41 9.81 -23.54
C GLY A 197 -23.62 9.98 -22.61
N THR A 198 -23.92 8.98 -21.77
CA THR A 198 -24.96 9.08 -20.74
C THR A 198 -24.32 9.33 -19.38
N ALA A 199 -24.80 10.34 -18.67
CA ALA A 199 -24.34 10.67 -17.34
C ALA A 199 -25.45 10.41 -16.30
N LEU A 200 -25.11 9.71 -15.22
CA LEU A 200 -25.99 9.46 -14.08
C LEU A 200 -25.38 10.07 -12.82
N SER A 201 -26.10 10.94 -12.16
CA SER A 201 -25.70 11.53 -10.88
C SER A 201 -26.39 10.81 -9.72
N THR A 202 -25.64 10.50 -8.69
CA THR A 202 -26.13 9.86 -7.46
C THR A 202 -25.52 10.53 -6.25
N ALA A 203 -26.38 10.86 -5.26
CA ALA A 203 -25.92 11.34 -3.95
C ALA A 203 -25.70 10.15 -3.00
N LEU A 204 -24.54 10.05 -2.42
CA LEU A 204 -24.16 9.00 -1.48
C LEU A 204 -23.89 9.61 -0.11
N THR A 205 -24.43 9.01 0.96
CA THR A 205 -24.13 9.42 2.33
C THR A 205 -23.19 8.41 2.95
N THR A 206 -22.08 8.86 3.49
CA THR A 206 -21.08 7.99 4.12
C THR A 206 -21.64 7.34 5.39
N ASP A 207 -21.35 6.08 5.57
CA ASP A 207 -21.91 5.27 6.65
C ASP A 207 -21.35 5.66 8.03
N SER A 208 -22.14 5.39 9.07
CA SER A 208 -21.74 5.56 10.48
C SER A 208 -21.38 4.23 11.18
N ALA A 209 -21.63 3.08 10.53
CA ALA A 209 -21.26 1.77 11.07
C ALA A 209 -19.72 1.62 11.14
N THR A 210 -19.22 1.00 12.21
CA THR A 210 -17.77 0.88 12.47
C THR A 210 -17.00 0.24 11.31
N ALA A 211 -17.58 -0.77 10.65
CA ALA A 211 -16.92 -1.49 9.55
C ALA A 211 -16.83 -0.66 8.26
N THR A 212 -17.77 0.26 8.03
CA THR A 212 -17.89 1.09 6.81
C THR A 212 -17.82 2.58 7.11
N LEU A 213 -17.38 2.94 8.31
CA LEU A 213 -17.33 4.32 8.79
C LEU A 213 -16.71 5.27 7.77
N GLY A 214 -17.41 6.35 7.49
CA GLY A 214 -16.95 7.41 6.59
C GLY A 214 -16.83 6.99 5.14
N THR A 215 -17.37 5.84 4.74
CA THR A 215 -17.30 5.31 3.38
C THR A 215 -18.69 4.99 2.85
N LYS A 216 -18.83 4.91 1.52
CA LYS A 216 -20.02 4.43 0.84
C LYS A 216 -19.64 3.75 -0.46
N GLU A 217 -20.35 2.66 -0.77
CA GLU A 217 -20.16 1.92 -2.01
C GLU A 217 -21.30 2.19 -3.00
N GLN A 218 -20.98 2.19 -4.28
CA GLN A 218 -21.90 2.29 -5.40
C GLN A 218 -21.54 1.25 -6.45
N THR A 219 -22.52 0.49 -6.89
CA THR A 219 -22.35 -0.46 -7.99
C THR A 219 -22.63 0.22 -9.34
N VAL A 220 -21.74 0.01 -10.30
CA VAL A 220 -21.86 0.54 -11.67
C VAL A 220 -21.67 -0.61 -12.64
N THR A 221 -22.62 -0.75 -13.60
CA THR A 221 -22.51 -1.76 -14.66
C THR A 221 -21.69 -1.18 -15.83
N MET A 222 -20.72 -1.95 -16.28
CA MET A 222 -19.84 -1.55 -17.38
C MET A 222 -20.56 -1.69 -18.73
N PRO A 223 -20.37 -0.75 -19.67
CA PRO A 223 -20.91 -0.87 -21.04
C PRO A 223 -20.21 -2.00 -21.81
N ALA A 224 -20.68 -2.27 -23.03
CA ALA A 224 -20.07 -3.28 -23.88
C ALA A 224 -18.66 -2.90 -24.36
N THR A 225 -18.38 -1.61 -24.55
CA THR A 225 -17.10 -1.08 -25.04
C THR A 225 -16.84 0.32 -24.48
N GLY A 226 -15.62 0.83 -24.62
CA GLY A 226 -15.25 2.20 -24.31
C GLY A 226 -14.68 2.37 -22.92
N SER A 227 -15.10 3.41 -22.21
CA SER A 227 -14.68 3.71 -20.85
C SER A 227 -15.82 4.32 -20.04
N VAL A 228 -15.73 4.15 -18.71
CA VAL A 228 -16.62 4.79 -17.75
C VAL A 228 -15.78 5.80 -16.97
N THR A 229 -16.18 7.07 -17.02
CA THR A 229 -15.59 8.11 -16.18
C THR A 229 -16.49 8.35 -14.98
N VAL A 230 -15.90 8.33 -13.79
CA VAL A 230 -16.56 8.60 -12.53
C VAL A 230 -15.95 9.84 -11.92
N VAL A 231 -16.78 10.82 -11.56
CA VAL A 231 -16.37 11.99 -10.79
C VAL A 231 -17.11 11.97 -9.48
N ALA A 232 -16.39 11.94 -8.37
CA ALA A 232 -16.97 12.15 -7.05
C ALA A 232 -16.70 13.60 -6.62
N TYR A 233 -17.72 14.28 -6.06
CA TYR A 233 -17.60 15.67 -5.62
C TYR A 233 -18.48 15.92 -4.39
N ALA A 234 -18.03 16.83 -3.54
CA ALA A 234 -18.75 17.21 -2.32
C ALA A 234 -18.44 18.68 -1.96
N THR A 235 -19.33 19.27 -1.17
CA THR A 235 -19.01 20.53 -0.49
C THR A 235 -18.08 20.21 0.67
N VAL A 236 -16.91 20.81 0.65
CA VAL A 236 -15.88 20.64 1.69
C VAL A 236 -15.71 21.91 2.49
N ALA A 237 -15.05 21.78 3.66
CA ALA A 237 -14.72 22.93 4.50
C ALA A 237 -13.82 23.93 3.76
N THR A 238 -13.84 25.19 4.20
CA THR A 238 -12.94 26.22 3.70
C THR A 238 -11.50 25.87 4.07
N ALA A 239 -10.55 26.19 3.17
CA ALA A 239 -9.14 25.99 3.45
C ALA A 239 -8.70 26.75 4.70
N VAL A 240 -7.95 26.09 5.57
CA VAL A 240 -7.40 26.65 6.80
C VAL A 240 -5.89 26.71 6.68
N THR A 241 -5.30 27.87 6.99
CA THR A 241 -3.85 28.06 6.95
C THR A 241 -3.14 27.09 7.91
N GLY A 242 -2.14 26.40 7.40
CA GLY A 242 -1.35 25.43 8.18
C GLY A 242 -1.96 24.03 8.29
N LEU A 243 -3.12 23.77 7.68
CA LEU A 243 -3.74 22.46 7.60
C LEU A 243 -3.82 21.96 6.15
N ALA A 244 -4.24 20.70 5.98
CA ALA A 244 -4.37 20.10 4.66
C ALA A 244 -5.38 20.84 3.78
N ALA A 245 -5.01 21.11 2.53
CA ALA A 245 -5.90 21.74 1.58
C ALA A 245 -7.13 20.85 1.30
N PRO A 246 -8.34 21.46 1.20
CA PRO A 246 -9.55 20.70 0.93
C PRO A 246 -9.55 20.11 -0.48
N ILE A 247 -10.04 18.88 -0.61
CA ILE A 247 -10.21 18.17 -1.88
C ILE A 247 -11.69 17.83 -2.07
N GLY A 248 -12.40 18.71 -2.74
CA GLY A 248 -13.85 18.57 -2.96
C GLY A 248 -14.22 17.82 -4.25
N SER A 249 -13.27 17.41 -5.08
CA SER A 249 -13.55 16.65 -6.30
C SER A 249 -12.40 15.71 -6.65
N VAL A 250 -12.74 14.48 -7.03
CA VAL A 250 -11.81 13.46 -7.53
C VAL A 250 -12.45 12.69 -8.68
N SER A 251 -11.65 12.20 -9.63
CA SER A 251 -12.15 11.44 -10.76
C SER A 251 -11.33 10.18 -11.00
N ALA A 252 -11.97 9.18 -11.60
CA ALA A 252 -11.36 7.94 -12.06
C ALA A 252 -11.96 7.54 -13.41
N THR A 253 -11.16 6.90 -14.26
CA THR A 253 -11.61 6.32 -15.53
C THR A 253 -11.39 4.82 -15.50
N ILE A 254 -12.44 4.06 -15.80
CA ILE A 254 -12.44 2.61 -15.90
C ILE A 254 -12.44 2.23 -17.37
N VAL A 255 -11.38 1.60 -17.85
CA VAL A 255 -11.31 1.11 -19.23
C VAL A 255 -12.10 -0.19 -19.33
N VAL A 256 -13.09 -0.22 -20.24
CA VAL A 256 -13.86 -1.44 -20.47
C VAL A 256 -13.11 -2.34 -21.45
N ARG A 257 -12.80 -3.55 -21.03
CA ARG A 257 -12.08 -4.55 -21.83
C ARG A 257 -13.04 -5.59 -22.37
N ASP A 258 -13.02 -5.75 -23.68
CA ASP A 258 -13.66 -6.91 -24.33
C ASP A 258 -12.71 -8.11 -24.28
N VAL A 259 -12.71 -8.79 -23.14
CA VAL A 259 -11.85 -9.97 -22.92
C VAL A 259 -12.10 -11.10 -23.92
N VAL A 260 -13.28 -11.18 -24.52
CA VAL A 260 -13.59 -12.21 -25.53
C VAL A 260 -12.84 -11.91 -26.83
N SER A 261 -12.93 -10.66 -27.30
CA SER A 261 -12.18 -10.23 -28.49
C SER A 261 -10.68 -10.25 -28.26
N GLU A 262 -10.18 -9.82 -27.10
CA GLU A 262 -8.76 -9.91 -26.74
C GLU A 262 -8.26 -11.36 -26.74
N LEU A 263 -9.03 -12.28 -26.16
CA LEU A 263 -8.70 -13.71 -26.14
C LEU A 263 -8.69 -14.30 -27.57
N ALA A 264 -9.64 -13.89 -28.43
CA ALA A 264 -9.69 -14.32 -29.83
C ALA A 264 -8.43 -13.89 -30.59
N VAL A 265 -7.97 -12.66 -30.41
CA VAL A 265 -6.72 -12.13 -31.01
C VAL A 265 -5.50 -12.93 -30.54
N VAL A 266 -5.40 -13.18 -29.23
CA VAL A 266 -4.27 -13.96 -28.66
C VAL A 266 -4.29 -15.41 -29.17
N ASN A 267 -5.45 -16.03 -29.25
CA ASN A 267 -5.58 -17.40 -29.78
C ASN A 267 -5.22 -17.47 -31.28
N ALA A 268 -5.61 -16.46 -32.06
CA ALA A 268 -5.21 -16.38 -33.48
C ALA A 268 -3.68 -16.21 -33.62
N ALA A 269 -3.05 -15.34 -32.82
CA ALA A 269 -1.61 -15.17 -32.81
C ALA A 269 -0.87 -16.45 -32.41
N LEU A 270 -1.37 -17.16 -31.40
CA LEU A 270 -0.81 -18.44 -30.96
C LEU A 270 -0.93 -19.54 -32.06
N ALA A 271 -2.06 -19.57 -32.78
CA ALA A 271 -2.25 -20.48 -33.90
C ALA A 271 -1.26 -20.18 -35.05
N ALA A 272 -1.05 -18.90 -35.36
CA ALA A 272 -0.08 -18.48 -36.38
C ALA A 272 1.36 -18.86 -35.98
N GLU A 273 1.75 -18.63 -34.73
CA GLU A 273 3.07 -19.02 -34.22
C GLU A 273 3.31 -20.54 -34.26
N ARG A 274 2.28 -21.33 -33.90
CA ARG A 274 2.36 -22.81 -34.03
C ARG A 274 2.53 -23.25 -35.48
N ALA A 275 1.84 -22.61 -36.41
CA ALA A 275 1.96 -22.93 -37.85
C ALA A 275 3.37 -22.56 -38.36
N ALA A 276 3.91 -21.42 -37.96
CA ALA A 276 5.27 -21.00 -38.33
C ALA A 276 6.31 -21.99 -37.81
N ARG A 277 6.24 -22.41 -36.55
CA ARG A 277 7.16 -23.41 -35.97
C ARG A 277 7.05 -24.77 -36.63
N ALA A 278 5.85 -25.19 -37.04
CA ALA A 278 5.67 -26.40 -37.80
C ALA A 278 6.33 -26.32 -39.18
N ALA A 279 6.21 -25.19 -39.87
CA ALA A 279 6.87 -24.95 -41.16
C ALA A 279 8.42 -24.93 -41.01
N ASP A 280 8.94 -24.25 -39.98
CA ASP A 280 10.38 -24.22 -39.69
C ASP A 280 10.92 -25.62 -39.39
N LYS A 281 10.17 -26.43 -38.66
CA LYS A 281 10.54 -27.83 -38.40
C LYS A 281 10.63 -28.63 -39.70
N ILE A 282 9.63 -28.52 -40.57
CA ILE A 282 9.63 -29.22 -41.86
C ILE A 282 10.82 -28.79 -42.71
N ALA A 283 11.09 -27.47 -42.76
CA ALA A 283 12.26 -26.93 -43.50
C ALA A 283 13.59 -27.45 -42.92
N SER A 284 13.73 -27.49 -41.60
CA SER A 284 14.92 -28.02 -40.92
C SER A 284 15.11 -29.50 -41.16
N ASP A 285 14.04 -30.31 -41.02
CA ASP A 285 14.06 -31.74 -41.26
C ASP A 285 14.47 -32.04 -42.73
N LYS A 286 13.93 -31.24 -43.69
CA LYS A 286 14.32 -31.36 -45.10
C LYS A 286 15.80 -31.02 -45.33
N ALA A 287 16.27 -29.89 -44.77
CA ALA A 287 17.67 -29.48 -44.88
C ALA A 287 18.63 -30.54 -44.29
N LEU A 288 18.25 -31.16 -43.19
CA LEU A 288 19.03 -32.25 -42.59
C LEU A 288 19.05 -33.50 -43.50
N ALA A 289 17.91 -33.87 -44.11
CA ALA A 289 17.83 -34.97 -45.05
C ALA A 289 18.67 -34.72 -46.29
N ASP A 290 18.61 -33.52 -46.88
CA ASP A 290 19.39 -33.13 -48.04
C ASP A 290 20.90 -33.14 -47.73
N ALA A 291 21.32 -32.60 -46.58
CA ALA A 291 22.72 -32.65 -46.14
C ALA A 291 23.23 -34.08 -45.94
N LYS A 292 22.37 -34.93 -45.35
CA LYS A 292 22.70 -36.37 -45.19
C LYS A 292 22.86 -37.07 -46.55
N ALA A 293 21.97 -36.85 -47.47
CA ALA A 293 22.06 -37.44 -48.83
C ALA A 293 23.32 -36.98 -49.59
N SER A 294 23.68 -35.68 -49.47
CA SER A 294 24.91 -35.13 -50.02
C SER A 294 26.14 -35.79 -49.39
N SER A 295 26.19 -35.95 -48.09
CA SER A 295 27.29 -36.60 -47.37
C SER A 295 27.42 -38.08 -47.74
N ASP A 296 26.31 -38.79 -47.85
CA ASP A 296 26.30 -40.20 -48.26
C ASP A 296 26.81 -40.35 -49.70
N SER A 297 26.43 -39.45 -50.63
CA SER A 297 26.90 -39.42 -52.01
C SER A 297 28.40 -39.15 -52.09
N ALA A 298 28.90 -38.14 -51.35
CA ALA A 298 30.31 -37.82 -51.27
C ALA A 298 31.15 -39.03 -50.73
N THR A 299 30.60 -39.69 -49.70
CA THR A 299 31.24 -40.86 -49.11
C THR A 299 31.31 -42.03 -50.10
N ALA A 300 30.24 -42.26 -50.88
CA ALA A 300 30.22 -43.29 -51.93
C ALA A 300 31.23 -42.99 -53.04
N THR A 301 31.36 -41.72 -53.50
CA THR A 301 32.33 -41.26 -54.46
C THR A 301 33.76 -41.49 -53.99
N LEU A 302 34.08 -41.04 -52.76
CA LEU A 302 35.40 -41.24 -52.16
C LEU A 302 35.76 -42.74 -52.02
N LYS A 303 34.79 -43.58 -51.72
CA LYS A 303 34.96 -45.05 -51.63
C LYS A 303 35.29 -45.62 -53.01
N ALA A 304 34.56 -45.24 -54.06
CA ALA A 304 34.81 -45.67 -55.42
C ALA A 304 36.18 -45.23 -55.91
N GLU A 305 36.59 -43.97 -55.67
CA GLU A 305 37.94 -43.45 -56.02
C GLU A 305 39.04 -44.21 -55.29
N ASN A 306 38.84 -44.57 -54.00
CA ASN A 306 39.79 -45.36 -53.23
C ASN A 306 39.97 -46.75 -53.81
N GLU A 307 38.89 -47.41 -54.21
CA GLU A 307 38.99 -48.71 -54.87
C GLU A 307 39.67 -48.61 -56.23
N ALA A 308 39.39 -47.59 -57.04
CA ALA A 308 40.10 -47.35 -58.31
C ALA A 308 41.58 -47.10 -58.08
N LEU A 309 41.97 -46.34 -57.08
CA LEU A 309 43.36 -46.06 -56.71
C LEU A 309 44.08 -47.35 -56.29
N LYS A 310 43.43 -48.20 -55.43
CA LYS A 310 44.00 -49.52 -55.07
C LYS A 310 44.26 -50.37 -56.25
N LYS A 311 43.37 -50.40 -57.26
CA LYS A 311 43.54 -51.15 -58.50
C LYS A 311 44.71 -50.64 -59.27
N THR A 312 44.82 -49.28 -59.42
CA THR A 312 45.94 -48.65 -60.13
C THR A 312 47.30 -49.00 -59.49
N ILE A 313 47.37 -48.94 -58.14
CA ILE A 313 48.52 -49.33 -57.35
C ILE A 313 48.92 -50.80 -57.61
N ALA A 314 47.93 -51.71 -57.61
CA ALA A 314 48.16 -53.11 -57.89
C ALA A 314 48.66 -53.34 -59.31
N ASP A 315 48.16 -52.65 -60.33
CA ASP A 315 48.59 -52.72 -61.72
C ASP A 315 50.03 -52.17 -61.88
N LEU A 316 50.35 -51.03 -61.26
CA LEU A 316 51.67 -50.46 -61.23
C LEU A 316 52.70 -51.42 -60.59
N LYS A 317 52.31 -52.01 -59.45
CA LYS A 317 53.14 -53.02 -58.76
C LYS A 317 53.44 -54.24 -59.70
N THR A 318 52.41 -54.73 -60.41
CA THR A 318 52.54 -55.82 -61.35
C THR A 318 53.49 -55.44 -62.49
N LYS A 319 53.30 -54.26 -63.07
CA LYS A 319 54.19 -53.73 -64.16
C LYS A 319 55.63 -53.55 -63.68
N PHE A 320 55.79 -52.99 -62.46
CA PHE A 320 57.13 -52.82 -61.90
C PHE A 320 57.84 -54.16 -61.66
N ASN A 321 57.11 -55.12 -61.06
CA ASN A 321 57.68 -56.45 -60.83
C ASN A 321 58.05 -57.17 -62.16
N ALA A 322 57.20 -57.03 -63.18
CA ALA A 322 57.56 -57.55 -64.52
C ALA A 322 58.77 -56.93 -65.10
N LEU A 323 58.97 -55.58 -65.00
CA LEU A 323 60.14 -54.87 -65.40
C LEU A 323 61.38 -55.29 -64.60
N ALA A 324 61.24 -55.40 -63.26
CA ALA A 324 62.31 -55.87 -62.38
C ALA A 324 62.76 -57.31 -62.77
N LYS A 325 61.84 -58.16 -63.13
CA LYS A 325 62.13 -59.55 -63.64
C LYS A 325 62.94 -59.48 -64.90
N LYS A 326 62.58 -58.66 -65.91
CA LYS A 326 63.33 -58.47 -67.16
C LYS A 326 64.71 -57.95 -66.93
N TRP A 327 64.86 -56.91 -66.02
CA TRP A 327 66.11 -56.32 -65.65
C TRP A 327 67.04 -57.32 -64.95
N ASN A 328 66.60 -58.01 -63.99
CA ASN A 328 67.38 -59.01 -63.25
C ASN A 328 67.82 -60.19 -64.11
N ALA A 329 67.06 -60.48 -65.16
CA ALA A 329 67.46 -61.50 -66.14
C ALA A 329 68.62 -60.97 -67.06
N LYS A 330 68.58 -59.70 -67.43
CA LYS A 330 69.58 -59.04 -68.33
C LYS A 330 70.88 -58.60 -67.58
N PHE A 331 70.71 -58.20 -66.30
CA PHE A 331 71.82 -57.73 -65.47
C PHE A 331 71.89 -58.45 -64.12
N PRO A 332 72.32 -59.75 -64.06
CA PRO A 332 72.28 -60.58 -62.88
C PRO A 332 73.10 -60.08 -61.70
N LYS A 333 74.11 -59.18 -61.99
CA LYS A 333 74.92 -58.54 -60.91
C LYS A 333 74.32 -57.28 -60.33
N LEU A 334 73.28 -56.69 -60.92
CA LEU A 334 72.56 -55.44 -60.48
C LEU A 334 71.11 -55.72 -60.21
N LYS A 335 70.81 -56.54 -59.20
CA LYS A 335 69.44 -56.97 -58.90
C LYS A 335 68.55 -55.85 -58.30
N VAL A 336 67.36 -55.67 -58.85
CA VAL A 336 66.29 -54.80 -58.30
C VAL A 336 65.33 -55.64 -57.49
N ASN A 337 64.96 -55.14 -56.27
CA ASN A 337 64.03 -55.84 -55.39
C ASN A 337 62.62 -55.70 -55.90
N TRP A 338 61.81 -56.72 -55.65
CA TRP A 338 60.36 -56.70 -55.92
C TRP A 338 59.60 -55.85 -54.91
N ILE A 339 58.52 -55.15 -55.32
CA ILE A 339 57.62 -54.47 -54.45
C ILE A 339 56.65 -55.50 -53.88
N LYS A 340 56.63 -55.62 -52.57
CA LYS A 340 55.70 -56.51 -51.82
C LYS A 340 54.28 -55.95 -51.72
#